data_e7ab34d26158c944d6d1e94a2c3de740
#
_entry.id   e7ab34d26158c944d6d1e94a2c3de740
#
_cell.length_a   1.000
_cell.length_b   1.000
_cell.length_c   1.000
_cell.angle_alpha   90.00
_cell.angle_beta   90.00
_cell.angle_gamma   90.00
#
_symmetry.space_group_name_H-M   'P 1'
#
loop_
_entity.id
_entity.type
_entity.pdbx_description
1 polymer ?
#
loop_
_entity_poly.entity_id
_entity_poly.type
_entity_poly.pdbx_seq_one_letter_code
_entity_poly.pdbx_strand_id
1 'polypeptide(L)'
;NAAGTAINLRKMLVPLGPVVVFGASNFPFAYSTAGGDTASALAAGCTVIVKAHPAHPETSTIAAGAIEKAVEKQQLPAGVFRHVYGAAFSVGEELVKHPLVKAVGFTGSLRGGKQLFDWAQQRKDPIPVFAEMGSVNPVFLLPGQLQAQASFWADQLATSFTLGAGQFCTKPGLLIALASPALSVFEEQLQQQVEKMVPVPLLHSGIADAFTQHRQNALDTGDVAVLAQSKKEAAILQGQPTVATIKAAHWLQQPHLHQEVFGPYTLLISCVNLEEMMAVARATDGQLTTTILATEEDLQQYPSLVDCVKEKCGRLILNGVPTGVEVCKAMQHGGPFPATTDPRFGAVGEDALKRFARPLCYQNWPNQWLPAELQDENPLQIYRTVNGELTQSAAFARF
;
A
#
# COMPACT_ATOMS: atom_id res chain seq x y z
N ASN A 1 -42.30 2.21 12.35
CA ASN A 1 -42.45 1.06 13.25
C ASN A 1 -43.93 0.64 13.31
N ALA A 2 -44.22 -0.65 13.10
CA ALA A 2 -45.58 -1.17 13.19
C ALA A 2 -46.23 -1.05 14.60
N ALA A 3 -45.47 -0.64 15.63
CA ALA A 3 -45.92 -0.50 17.01
C ALA A 3 -45.97 0.95 17.53
N GLY A 4 -45.69 1.96 16.71
CA GLY A 4 -45.83 3.37 17.10
C GLY A 4 -44.85 3.88 18.17
N THR A 5 -43.91 3.07 18.65
CA THR A 5 -42.88 3.48 19.61
C THR A 5 -41.59 3.92 18.90
N ALA A 6 -41.14 5.11 19.16
CA ALA A 6 -39.85 5.59 18.68
C ALA A 6 -38.68 4.76 19.28
N ILE A 7 -37.81 4.21 18.44
CA ILE A 7 -36.65 3.48 18.88
C ILE A 7 -35.47 4.44 18.95
N ASN A 8 -34.84 4.54 20.12
CA ASN A 8 -33.61 5.32 20.30
C ASN A 8 -32.40 4.47 19.89
N LEU A 9 -31.71 4.87 18.81
CA LEU A 9 -30.53 4.19 18.26
C LEU A 9 -29.35 5.15 18.27
N ARG A 10 -28.25 4.73 18.86
CA ARG A 10 -26.99 5.49 18.88
C ARG A 10 -25.85 4.59 18.47
N LYS A 11 -24.96 5.07 17.61
CA LYS A 11 -23.85 4.28 17.06
C LYS A 11 -22.55 5.03 17.17
N MET A 12 -21.49 4.34 17.58
CA MET A 12 -20.12 4.81 17.55
C MET A 12 -19.17 3.73 17.10
N LEU A 13 -17.93 4.10 16.79
CA LEU A 13 -16.85 3.15 16.58
C LEU A 13 -16.25 2.77 17.94
N VAL A 14 -15.94 1.50 18.11
CA VAL A 14 -15.23 0.96 19.28
C VAL A 14 -14.01 0.17 18.81
N PRO A 15 -12.92 0.08 19.62
CA PRO A 15 -11.73 -0.68 19.23
C PRO A 15 -12.04 -2.17 18.99
N LEU A 16 -11.30 -2.78 18.07
CA LEU A 16 -11.37 -4.23 17.86
C LEU A 16 -10.85 -5.03 19.05
N GLY A 17 -9.81 -4.52 19.72
CA GLY A 17 -9.07 -5.17 20.80
C GLY A 17 -7.57 -5.24 20.49
N PRO A 18 -6.81 -6.21 21.07
CA PRO A 18 -5.38 -6.32 20.84
C PRO A 18 -5.02 -6.52 19.35
N VAL A 19 -4.09 -5.70 18.84
CA VAL A 19 -3.60 -5.72 17.46
C VAL A 19 -2.14 -6.13 17.44
N VAL A 20 -1.77 -7.01 16.52
CA VAL A 20 -0.37 -7.31 16.21
C VAL A 20 0.04 -6.55 14.97
N VAL A 21 1.18 -5.87 15.03
CA VAL A 21 1.75 -5.12 13.90
C VAL A 21 3.08 -5.73 13.48
N PHE A 22 3.22 -6.00 12.19
CA PHE A 22 4.45 -6.44 11.54
C PHE A 22 4.95 -5.32 10.63
N GLY A 23 6.02 -4.67 11.01
CA GLY A 23 6.57 -3.54 10.28
C GLY A 23 7.32 -3.93 9.01
N ALA A 24 7.37 -3.00 8.04
CA ALA A 24 8.14 -3.14 6.82
C ALA A 24 9.65 -3.01 7.05
N SER A 25 10.44 -3.62 6.18
CA SER A 25 11.91 -3.50 6.21
C SER A 25 12.42 -2.19 5.62
N ASN A 26 11.79 -1.72 4.55
CA ASN A 26 12.25 -0.61 3.71
C ASN A 26 11.86 0.79 4.23
N PHE A 27 10.92 0.87 5.19
CA PHE A 27 10.50 2.12 5.83
C PHE A 27 10.49 1.97 7.36
N PRO A 28 11.66 1.99 8.01
CA PRO A 28 11.79 1.68 9.44
C PRO A 28 11.11 2.69 10.38
N PHE A 29 10.73 3.87 9.89
CA PHE A 29 9.96 4.87 10.63
C PHE A 29 8.49 4.87 10.24
N ALA A 30 8.16 5.12 8.96
CA ALA A 30 6.79 5.36 8.51
C ALA A 30 5.90 4.11 8.54
N TYR A 31 6.46 2.93 8.29
CA TYR A 31 5.72 1.66 8.20
C TYR A 31 6.31 0.56 9.09
N SER A 32 6.80 0.94 10.28
CA SER A 32 7.35 0.00 11.25
C SER A 32 6.85 0.32 12.66
N THR A 33 7.71 0.18 13.68
CA THR A 33 7.35 0.17 15.11
C THR A 33 6.52 1.36 15.57
N ALA A 34 6.87 2.58 15.19
CA ALA A 34 6.09 3.80 15.46
C ALA A 34 5.33 4.31 14.22
N GLY A 35 5.15 3.45 13.21
CA GLY A 35 4.54 3.81 11.95
C GLY A 35 3.01 3.83 11.97
N GLY A 36 2.44 3.99 10.75
CA GLY A 36 1.02 4.20 10.55
C GLY A 36 0.10 3.14 11.16
N ASP A 37 0.47 1.86 11.11
CA ASP A 37 -0.35 0.78 11.69
C ASP A 37 -0.42 0.87 13.22
N THR A 38 0.73 1.07 13.87
CA THR A 38 0.81 1.24 15.33
C THR A 38 0.05 2.49 15.76
N ALA A 39 0.28 3.62 15.10
CA ALA A 39 -0.38 4.88 15.42
C ALA A 39 -1.90 4.77 15.23
N SER A 40 -2.35 4.17 14.12
CA SER A 40 -3.77 3.99 13.82
C SER A 40 -4.47 3.05 14.80
N ALA A 41 -3.81 1.96 15.21
CA ALA A 41 -4.37 1.02 16.16
C ALA A 41 -4.50 1.66 17.57
N LEU A 42 -3.46 2.38 18.02
CA LEU A 42 -3.50 3.13 19.29
C LEU A 42 -4.57 4.23 19.25
N ALA A 43 -4.68 4.99 18.15
CA ALA A 43 -5.69 6.03 17.97
C ALA A 43 -7.12 5.46 17.96
N ALA A 44 -7.31 4.23 17.49
CA ALA A 44 -8.59 3.52 17.57
C ALA A 44 -8.92 2.99 18.97
N GLY A 45 -7.99 3.12 19.95
CA GLY A 45 -8.16 2.62 21.32
C GLY A 45 -7.74 1.15 21.51
N CYS A 46 -7.01 0.57 20.56
CA CYS A 46 -6.50 -0.80 20.66
C CYS A 46 -5.20 -0.86 21.48
N THR A 47 -4.94 -1.98 22.12
CA THR A 47 -3.59 -2.32 22.58
C THR A 47 -2.79 -2.90 21.42
N VAL A 48 -1.48 -2.64 21.39
CA VAL A 48 -0.63 -3.00 20.25
C VAL A 48 0.58 -3.83 20.68
N ILE A 49 0.82 -4.91 19.96
CA ILE A 49 2.04 -5.71 20.04
C ILE A 49 2.77 -5.55 18.70
N VAL A 50 3.94 -4.91 18.71
CA VAL A 50 4.76 -4.81 17.52
C VAL A 50 5.80 -5.91 17.48
N LYS A 51 5.81 -6.69 16.41
CA LYS A 51 6.89 -7.62 16.11
C LYS A 51 7.95 -6.89 15.30
N ALA A 52 9.13 -6.68 15.90
CA ALA A 52 10.28 -6.00 15.28
C ALA A 52 10.69 -6.66 13.96
N HIS A 53 11.00 -5.83 12.95
CA HIS A 53 11.58 -6.35 11.72
C HIS A 53 13.07 -6.69 11.92
N PRO A 54 13.55 -7.88 11.51
CA PRO A 54 14.92 -8.31 11.77
C PRO A 54 16.00 -7.50 11.04
N ALA A 55 15.62 -6.72 10.00
CA ALA A 55 16.57 -5.90 9.26
C ALA A 55 16.94 -4.56 9.94
N HIS A 56 16.17 -4.12 10.94
CA HIS A 56 16.44 -2.87 11.69
C HIS A 56 16.05 -2.97 13.18
N PRO A 57 16.57 -3.94 13.94
CA PRO A 57 16.17 -4.19 15.32
C PRO A 57 16.49 -3.03 16.25
N GLU A 58 17.60 -2.35 16.07
CA GLU A 58 18.01 -1.21 16.91
C GLU A 58 17.08 -0.01 16.72
N THR A 59 16.77 0.37 15.48
CA THR A 59 15.80 1.43 15.18
C THR A 59 14.43 1.10 15.79
N SER A 60 14.02 -0.16 15.70
CA SER A 60 12.76 -0.65 16.26
C SER A 60 12.77 -0.53 17.80
N THR A 61 13.89 -0.86 18.47
CA THR A 61 14.07 -0.74 19.91
C THR A 61 13.97 0.71 20.39
N ILE A 62 14.66 1.62 19.69
CA ILE A 62 14.63 3.04 20.04
C ILE A 62 13.21 3.61 19.91
N ALA A 63 12.53 3.28 18.82
CA ALA A 63 11.14 3.70 18.59
C ALA A 63 10.18 3.11 19.64
N ALA A 64 10.33 1.84 19.97
CA ALA A 64 9.54 1.19 21.02
C ALA A 64 9.75 1.85 22.39
N GLY A 65 11.01 2.12 22.78
CA GLY A 65 11.33 2.81 24.02
C GLY A 65 10.73 4.22 24.10
N ALA A 66 10.61 4.92 22.97
CA ALA A 66 9.93 6.22 22.93
C ALA A 66 8.42 6.09 23.21
N ILE A 67 7.77 5.06 22.63
CA ILE A 67 6.34 4.77 22.88
C ILE A 67 6.13 4.35 24.34
N GLU A 68 6.97 3.47 24.88
CA GLU A 68 6.88 3.00 26.27
C GLU A 68 7.02 4.17 27.28
N LYS A 69 7.96 5.08 27.04
CA LYS A 69 8.09 6.32 27.84
C LYS A 69 6.86 7.21 27.74
N ALA A 70 6.24 7.30 26.57
CA ALA A 70 5.00 8.07 26.41
C ALA A 70 3.83 7.42 27.17
N VAL A 71 3.70 6.10 27.14
CA VAL A 71 2.71 5.33 27.90
C VAL A 71 2.89 5.57 29.41
N GLU A 72 4.12 5.49 29.91
CA GLU A 72 4.46 5.76 31.31
C GLU A 72 4.13 7.20 31.70
N LYS A 73 4.58 8.18 30.91
CA LYS A 73 4.32 9.62 31.17
C LYS A 73 2.83 9.93 31.23
N GLN A 74 2.01 9.27 30.44
CA GLN A 74 0.55 9.43 30.43
C GLN A 74 -0.14 8.54 31.49
N GLN A 75 0.60 7.84 32.33
CA GLN A 75 0.09 6.91 33.36
C GLN A 75 -0.89 5.87 32.81
N LEU A 76 -0.69 5.45 31.55
CA LEU A 76 -1.48 4.41 30.93
C LEU A 76 -1.00 3.02 31.39
N PRO A 77 -1.88 2.00 31.36
CA PRO A 77 -1.46 0.62 31.67
C PRO A 77 -0.32 0.18 30.75
N ALA A 78 0.70 -0.46 31.35
CA ALA A 78 1.87 -0.94 30.60
C ALA A 78 1.52 -1.92 29.47
N GLY A 79 0.35 -2.57 29.50
CA GLY A 79 -0.17 -3.45 28.46
C GLY A 79 -0.68 -2.75 27.20
N VAL A 80 -0.74 -1.41 27.16
CA VAL A 80 -1.18 -0.65 25.98
C VAL A 80 -0.26 -0.89 24.78
N PHE A 81 1.04 -1.00 25.03
CA PHE A 81 2.04 -1.26 23.99
C PHE A 81 3.04 -2.32 24.46
N ARG A 82 3.41 -3.21 23.54
CA ARG A 82 4.48 -4.18 23.72
C ARG A 82 5.28 -4.35 22.44
N HIS A 83 6.57 -4.63 22.61
CA HIS A 83 7.51 -4.85 21.53
C HIS A 83 8.16 -6.23 21.69
N VAL A 84 8.15 -7.04 20.62
CA VAL A 84 8.71 -8.38 20.62
C VAL A 84 9.69 -8.58 19.48
N TYR A 85 10.71 -9.38 19.73
CA TYR A 85 11.72 -9.75 18.75
C TYR A 85 11.51 -11.18 18.26
N GLY A 86 12.18 -11.53 17.21
CA GLY A 86 12.24 -12.87 16.64
C GLY A 86 12.25 -12.86 15.13
N ALA A 87 13.18 -13.59 14.52
CA ALA A 87 13.26 -13.78 13.08
C ALA A 87 12.51 -15.02 12.59
N ALA A 88 12.20 -15.95 13.49
CA ALA A 88 11.52 -17.19 13.15
C ALA A 88 10.05 -16.97 12.78
N PHE A 89 9.59 -17.71 11.76
CA PHE A 89 8.18 -17.69 11.35
C PHE A 89 7.21 -18.10 12.45
N SER A 90 7.63 -19.00 13.37
CA SER A 90 6.84 -19.44 14.50
C SER A 90 6.40 -18.31 15.42
N VAL A 91 7.24 -17.28 15.63
CA VAL A 91 6.88 -16.10 16.43
C VAL A 91 5.69 -15.36 15.80
N GLY A 92 5.72 -15.19 14.47
CA GLY A 92 4.62 -14.57 13.72
C GLY A 92 3.35 -15.40 13.80
N GLU A 93 3.46 -16.71 13.63
CA GLU A 93 2.34 -17.63 13.69
C GLU A 93 1.68 -17.66 15.08
N GLU A 94 2.46 -17.76 16.14
CA GLU A 94 1.95 -17.73 17.53
C GLU A 94 1.21 -16.43 17.83
N LEU A 95 1.78 -15.29 17.42
CA LEU A 95 1.13 -13.98 17.60
C LEU A 95 -0.22 -13.92 16.86
N VAL A 96 -0.26 -14.31 15.58
CA VAL A 96 -1.49 -14.27 14.79
C VAL A 96 -2.54 -15.24 15.32
N LYS A 97 -2.13 -16.44 15.73
CA LYS A 97 -3.03 -17.49 16.24
C LYS A 97 -3.46 -17.29 17.69
N HIS A 98 -2.84 -16.36 18.43
CA HIS A 98 -3.18 -16.14 19.84
C HIS A 98 -4.65 -15.70 20.01
N PRO A 99 -5.44 -16.33 20.88
CA PRO A 99 -6.90 -16.14 20.96
C PRO A 99 -7.34 -14.72 21.33
N LEU A 100 -6.50 -13.98 22.05
CA LEU A 100 -6.80 -12.60 22.47
C LEU A 100 -6.53 -11.58 21.35
N VAL A 101 -5.73 -11.89 20.33
CA VAL A 101 -5.47 -10.99 19.20
C VAL A 101 -6.73 -10.85 18.35
N LYS A 102 -7.06 -9.61 17.96
CA LYS A 102 -8.30 -9.26 17.27
C LYS A 102 -8.09 -8.68 15.87
N ALA A 103 -6.89 -8.25 15.54
CA ALA A 103 -6.53 -7.83 14.20
C ALA A 103 -5.00 -7.90 13.98
N VAL A 104 -4.60 -7.89 12.73
CA VAL A 104 -3.20 -7.82 12.30
C VAL A 104 -3.02 -6.65 11.34
N GLY A 105 -1.98 -5.83 11.54
CA GLY A 105 -1.46 -4.86 10.59
C GLY A 105 -0.13 -5.38 10.01
N PHE A 106 0.04 -5.27 8.70
CA PHE A 106 1.23 -5.73 8.01
C PHE A 106 1.56 -4.86 6.79
N THR A 107 2.84 -4.57 6.60
CA THR A 107 3.36 -4.01 5.35
C THR A 107 4.58 -4.83 4.93
N GLY A 108 4.57 -5.36 3.70
CA GLY A 108 5.68 -6.18 3.21
C GLY A 108 5.37 -6.96 1.93
N SER A 109 6.00 -8.11 1.75
CA SER A 109 5.82 -8.92 0.54
C SER A 109 4.45 -9.61 0.46
N LEU A 110 3.98 -9.86 -0.77
CA LEU A 110 2.76 -10.66 -1.01
C LEU A 110 2.79 -12.00 -0.28
N ARG A 111 3.93 -12.70 -0.31
CA ARG A 111 4.11 -13.99 0.38
C ARG A 111 3.91 -13.86 1.89
N GLY A 112 4.48 -12.82 2.49
CA GLY A 112 4.36 -12.58 3.94
C GLY A 112 2.93 -12.23 4.34
N GLY A 113 2.32 -11.27 3.65
CA GLY A 113 0.95 -10.83 3.95
C GLY A 113 -0.09 -11.96 3.74
N LYS A 114 0.05 -12.71 2.65
CA LYS A 114 -0.79 -13.88 2.37
C LYS A 114 -0.67 -14.94 3.47
N GLN A 115 0.52 -15.22 3.95
CA GLN A 115 0.75 -16.20 5.03
C GLN A 115 0.07 -15.77 6.34
N LEU A 116 0.21 -14.49 6.72
CA LEU A 116 -0.47 -13.96 7.91
C LEU A 116 -1.99 -14.02 7.77
N PHE A 117 -2.50 -13.69 6.59
CA PHE A 117 -3.92 -13.79 6.27
C PHE A 117 -4.42 -15.23 6.40
N ASP A 118 -3.72 -16.20 5.83
CA ASP A 118 -4.11 -17.61 5.90
C ASP A 118 -4.13 -18.12 7.34
N TRP A 119 -3.14 -17.80 8.16
CA TRP A 119 -3.14 -18.14 9.58
C TRP A 119 -4.31 -17.52 10.36
N ALA A 120 -4.63 -16.26 10.06
CA ALA A 120 -5.74 -15.56 10.68
C ALA A 120 -7.11 -16.18 10.34
N GLN A 121 -7.28 -16.62 9.08
CA GLN A 121 -8.52 -17.26 8.61
C GLN A 121 -8.67 -18.69 9.13
N GLN A 122 -7.58 -19.39 9.43
CA GLN A 122 -7.60 -20.77 9.98
C GLN A 122 -7.94 -20.83 11.47
N ARG A 123 -8.03 -19.69 12.15
CA ARG A 123 -8.42 -19.64 13.58
C ARG A 123 -9.87 -20.11 13.77
N LYS A 124 -10.18 -20.64 14.97
CA LYS A 124 -11.56 -20.91 15.38
C LYS A 124 -12.43 -19.65 15.27
N ASP A 125 -11.89 -18.50 15.70
CA ASP A 125 -12.51 -17.18 15.55
C ASP A 125 -11.62 -16.37 14.59
N PRO A 126 -11.94 -16.32 13.27
CA PRO A 126 -11.17 -15.58 12.29
C PRO A 126 -11.07 -14.09 12.63
N ILE A 127 -9.93 -13.48 12.29
CA ILE A 127 -9.69 -12.06 12.53
C ILE A 127 -9.28 -11.35 11.23
N PRO A 128 -9.54 -10.04 11.11
CA PRO A 128 -9.07 -9.26 9.98
C PRO A 128 -7.55 -9.13 9.97
N VAL A 129 -6.99 -9.18 8.77
CA VAL A 129 -5.58 -8.86 8.48
C VAL A 129 -5.59 -7.71 7.48
N PHE A 130 -5.07 -6.58 7.90
CA PHE A 130 -4.89 -5.39 7.07
C PHE A 130 -3.45 -5.39 6.56
N ALA A 131 -3.22 -6.11 5.46
CA ALA A 131 -1.91 -6.24 4.85
C ALA A 131 -1.82 -5.37 3.60
N GLU A 132 -0.78 -4.51 3.54
CA GLU A 132 -0.28 -3.91 2.32
C GLU A 132 0.86 -4.78 1.80
N MET A 133 0.76 -5.18 0.53
CA MET A 133 1.65 -6.18 -0.08
C MET A 133 2.32 -5.62 -1.34
N GLY A 134 2.82 -6.48 -2.22
CA GLY A 134 3.51 -6.08 -3.45
C GLY A 134 2.60 -5.42 -4.48
N SER A 135 3.18 -4.53 -5.29
CA SER A 135 2.53 -3.85 -6.41
C SER A 135 3.54 -3.57 -7.51
N VAL A 136 3.12 -3.73 -8.77
CA VAL A 136 3.98 -3.38 -9.93
C VAL A 136 3.75 -1.94 -10.41
N ASN A 137 2.71 -1.28 -9.92
CA ASN A 137 2.41 0.14 -10.18
C ASN A 137 2.52 0.52 -11.66
N PRO A 138 1.66 -0.01 -12.53
CA PRO A 138 1.76 0.18 -13.97
C PRO A 138 1.60 1.64 -14.36
N VAL A 139 2.40 2.07 -15.34
CA VAL A 139 2.34 3.39 -15.96
C VAL A 139 1.97 3.23 -17.43
N PHE A 140 0.82 3.73 -17.82
CA PHE A 140 0.34 3.75 -19.21
C PHE A 140 0.80 5.02 -19.90
N LEU A 141 1.59 4.86 -20.95
CA LEU A 141 2.21 5.94 -21.74
C LEU A 141 1.40 6.13 -23.01
N LEU A 142 0.56 7.15 -23.09
CA LEU A 142 -0.28 7.38 -24.25
C LEU A 142 0.43 8.24 -25.32
N PRO A 143 0.09 8.04 -26.60
CA PRO A 143 0.86 8.57 -27.71
C PRO A 143 0.97 10.10 -27.75
N GLY A 144 -0.12 10.81 -27.45
CA GLY A 144 -0.13 12.28 -27.44
C GLY A 144 0.84 12.85 -26.40
N GLN A 145 0.82 12.28 -25.20
CA GLN A 145 1.72 12.71 -24.13
C GLN A 145 3.18 12.37 -24.42
N LEU A 146 3.46 11.21 -25.01
CA LEU A 146 4.82 10.87 -25.45
C LEU A 146 5.29 11.77 -26.58
N GLN A 147 4.43 12.09 -27.55
CA GLN A 147 4.77 13.02 -28.62
C GLN A 147 5.11 14.42 -28.09
N ALA A 148 4.41 14.88 -27.05
CA ALA A 148 4.63 16.18 -26.46
C ALA A 148 5.89 16.24 -25.57
N GLN A 149 6.17 15.19 -24.77
CA GLN A 149 7.12 15.27 -23.66
C GLN A 149 7.91 13.95 -23.42
N ALA A 150 8.27 13.19 -24.45
CA ALA A 150 8.97 11.91 -24.30
C ALA A 150 10.23 11.99 -23.42
N SER A 151 11.10 12.98 -23.69
CA SER A 151 12.35 13.14 -22.94
C SER A 151 12.12 13.49 -21.48
N PHE A 152 11.16 14.35 -21.17
CA PHE A 152 10.79 14.69 -19.79
C PHE A 152 10.31 13.45 -19.02
N TRP A 153 9.41 12.67 -19.61
CA TRP A 153 8.89 11.47 -18.94
C TRP A 153 9.92 10.35 -18.82
N ALA A 154 10.83 10.23 -19.79
CA ALA A 154 11.94 9.30 -19.67
C ALA A 154 12.84 9.61 -18.46
N ASP A 155 13.16 10.89 -18.23
CA ASP A 155 13.94 11.35 -17.09
C ASP A 155 13.19 11.14 -15.76
N GLN A 156 11.92 11.55 -15.70
CA GLN A 156 11.08 11.37 -14.51
C GLN A 156 10.91 9.91 -14.12
N LEU A 157 10.64 9.02 -15.08
CA LEU A 157 10.45 7.60 -14.81
C LEU A 157 11.77 6.90 -14.48
N ALA A 158 12.88 7.27 -15.12
CA ALA A 158 14.20 6.76 -14.75
C ALA A 158 14.53 7.09 -13.29
N THR A 159 14.31 8.34 -12.87
CA THR A 159 14.50 8.77 -11.48
C THR A 159 13.56 8.03 -10.54
N SER A 160 12.28 7.88 -10.90
CA SER A 160 11.25 7.27 -10.07
C SER A 160 11.50 5.78 -9.80
N PHE A 161 11.84 4.97 -10.82
CA PHE A 161 12.04 3.54 -10.59
C PHE A 161 13.36 3.20 -9.91
N THR A 162 14.32 4.14 -9.88
CA THR A 162 15.62 3.95 -9.22
C THR A 162 15.72 4.62 -7.85
N LEU A 163 14.73 5.45 -7.47
CA LEU A 163 14.70 6.13 -6.18
C LEU A 163 14.80 5.12 -5.03
N GLY A 164 15.73 5.38 -4.09
CA GLY A 164 15.99 4.47 -2.97
C GLY A 164 16.36 3.04 -3.41
N ALA A 165 17.12 2.90 -4.51
CA ALA A 165 17.41 1.62 -5.16
C ALA A 165 16.14 0.84 -5.60
N GLY A 166 15.08 1.54 -5.98
CA GLY A 166 13.80 0.94 -6.37
C GLY A 166 13.06 0.21 -5.25
N GLN A 167 13.38 0.51 -3.98
CA GLN A 167 12.81 -0.16 -2.81
C GLN A 167 11.59 0.58 -2.25
N PHE A 168 10.74 1.12 -3.13
CA PHE A 168 9.47 1.75 -2.78
C PHE A 168 8.30 0.84 -3.17
N CYS A 169 7.28 0.76 -2.30
CA CYS A 169 6.03 0.02 -2.59
C CYS A 169 5.29 0.57 -3.82
N THR A 170 5.51 1.85 -4.16
CA THR A 170 4.93 2.51 -5.34
C THR A 170 5.93 2.73 -6.48
N LYS A 171 7.04 1.97 -6.54
CA LYS A 171 7.99 2.01 -7.65
C LYS A 171 7.29 1.58 -8.96
N PRO A 172 7.41 2.35 -10.09
CA PRO A 172 6.88 1.93 -11.38
C PRO A 172 7.65 0.70 -11.91
N GLY A 173 7.03 -0.46 -11.82
CA GLY A 173 7.60 -1.75 -12.24
C GLY A 173 7.20 -2.17 -13.64
N LEU A 174 6.10 -1.62 -14.18
CA LEU A 174 5.66 -1.81 -15.55
C LEU A 174 5.43 -0.47 -16.23
N LEU A 175 5.98 -0.31 -17.44
CA LEU A 175 5.70 0.77 -18.36
C LEU A 175 4.97 0.17 -19.58
N ILE A 176 3.80 0.68 -19.94
CA ILE A 176 2.94 0.10 -20.97
C ILE A 176 2.67 1.18 -22.01
N ALA A 177 3.08 0.97 -23.26
CA ALA A 177 3.01 1.98 -24.29
C ALA A 177 2.48 1.41 -25.61
N LEU A 178 1.82 2.26 -26.42
CA LEU A 178 1.53 1.95 -27.81
C LEU A 178 2.76 2.17 -28.68
N ALA A 179 3.05 1.22 -29.57
CA ALA A 179 4.15 1.32 -30.52
C ALA A 179 3.95 2.58 -31.41
N SER A 180 4.92 3.47 -31.41
CA SER A 180 4.89 4.72 -32.15
C SER A 180 6.30 5.30 -32.30
N PRO A 181 6.54 6.23 -33.25
CA PRO A 181 7.83 6.93 -33.32
C PRO A 181 8.19 7.68 -32.01
N ALA A 182 7.17 8.20 -31.31
CA ALA A 182 7.39 8.88 -30.03
C ALA A 182 7.86 7.90 -28.92
N LEU A 183 7.42 6.64 -28.96
CA LEU A 183 7.92 5.61 -28.05
C LEU A 183 9.41 5.37 -28.28
N SER A 184 9.89 5.30 -29.55
CA SER A 184 11.32 5.12 -29.83
C SER A 184 12.17 6.28 -29.27
N VAL A 185 11.69 7.52 -29.35
CA VAL A 185 12.35 8.67 -28.74
C VAL A 185 12.40 8.53 -27.20
N PHE A 186 11.30 8.09 -26.59
CA PHE A 186 11.24 7.81 -25.16
C PHE A 186 12.24 6.72 -24.75
N GLU A 187 12.30 5.61 -25.49
CA GLU A 187 13.22 4.49 -25.25
C GLU A 187 14.69 4.95 -25.30
N GLU A 188 15.07 5.71 -26.32
CA GLU A 188 16.42 6.27 -26.47
C GLU A 188 16.80 7.17 -25.30
N GLN A 189 15.92 8.06 -24.87
CA GLN A 189 16.16 8.95 -23.74
C GLN A 189 16.22 8.17 -22.43
N LEU A 190 15.31 7.22 -22.22
CA LEU A 190 15.32 6.35 -21.05
C LEU A 190 16.62 5.56 -20.95
N GLN A 191 17.09 5.01 -22.07
CA GLN A 191 18.38 4.32 -22.16
C GLN A 191 19.53 5.23 -21.73
N GLN A 192 19.61 6.43 -22.30
CA GLN A 192 20.66 7.40 -21.99
C GLN A 192 20.70 7.77 -20.49
N GLN A 193 19.54 7.88 -19.84
CA GLN A 193 19.48 8.19 -18.41
C GLN A 193 19.91 7.00 -17.57
N VAL A 194 19.42 5.81 -17.84
CA VAL A 194 19.70 4.60 -17.05
C VAL A 194 21.18 4.19 -17.17
N GLU A 195 21.79 4.31 -18.34
CA GLU A 195 23.20 4.01 -18.55
C GLU A 195 24.16 4.87 -17.68
N LYS A 196 23.74 6.09 -17.32
CA LYS A 196 24.51 7.01 -16.47
C LYS A 196 24.34 6.73 -14.97
N MET A 197 23.30 6.00 -14.59
CA MET A 197 22.98 5.74 -13.19
C MET A 197 24.06 4.86 -12.54
N VAL A 198 24.19 5.01 -11.23
CA VAL A 198 25.15 4.24 -10.44
C VAL A 198 24.36 3.23 -9.60
N PRO A 199 24.76 1.95 -9.60
CA PRO A 199 24.21 0.98 -8.66
C PRO A 199 24.38 1.46 -7.22
N VAL A 200 23.32 1.33 -6.41
CA VAL A 200 23.31 1.74 -5.02
C VAL A 200 22.95 0.56 -4.11
N PRO A 201 23.35 0.59 -2.82
CA PRO A 201 23.09 -0.50 -1.90
C PRO A 201 21.59 -0.82 -1.75
N LEU A 202 21.28 -2.09 -1.77
CA LEU A 202 20.00 -2.64 -1.31
C LEU A 202 20.04 -2.81 0.20
N LEU A 203 18.90 -2.80 0.84
CA LEU A 203 18.76 -2.66 2.29
C LEU A 203 19.42 -3.79 3.10
N HIS A 204 19.33 -5.02 2.61
CA HIS A 204 19.96 -6.20 3.21
C HIS A 204 20.09 -7.35 2.20
N SER A 205 20.90 -8.37 2.54
CA SER A 205 21.20 -9.50 1.65
C SER A 205 19.96 -10.21 1.11
N GLY A 206 18.94 -10.43 1.94
CA GLY A 206 17.71 -11.10 1.48
C GLY A 206 16.95 -10.34 0.39
N ILE A 207 16.97 -9.00 0.40
CA ILE A 207 16.42 -8.19 -0.71
C ILE A 207 17.36 -8.28 -1.93
N ALA A 208 18.68 -8.20 -1.73
CA ALA A 208 19.64 -8.26 -2.82
C ALA A 208 19.58 -9.60 -3.56
N ASP A 209 19.50 -10.70 -2.83
CA ASP A 209 19.37 -12.05 -3.39
C ASP A 209 18.05 -12.22 -4.15
N ALA A 210 16.93 -11.78 -3.56
CA ALA A 210 15.63 -11.82 -4.21
C ALA A 210 15.57 -10.95 -5.47
N PHE A 211 16.12 -9.72 -5.41
CA PHE A 211 16.22 -8.83 -6.57
C PHE A 211 17.02 -9.48 -7.70
N THR A 212 18.20 -9.99 -7.37
CA THR A 212 19.10 -10.64 -8.35
C THR A 212 18.39 -11.82 -9.02
N GLN A 213 17.75 -12.67 -8.23
CA GLN A 213 17.05 -13.84 -8.74
C GLN A 213 15.83 -13.47 -9.59
N HIS A 214 14.95 -12.58 -9.11
CA HIS A 214 13.74 -12.20 -9.84
C HIS A 214 14.09 -11.45 -11.13
N ARG A 215 15.07 -10.54 -11.07
CA ARG A 215 15.57 -9.86 -12.25
C ARG A 215 16.14 -10.86 -13.27
N GLN A 216 16.97 -11.79 -12.84
CA GLN A 216 17.54 -12.80 -13.73
C GLN A 216 16.45 -13.68 -14.34
N ASN A 217 15.50 -14.16 -13.55
CA ASN A 217 14.37 -14.95 -14.06
C ASN A 217 13.57 -14.19 -15.14
N ALA A 218 13.39 -12.88 -14.96
CA ALA A 218 12.71 -12.05 -15.96
C ALA A 218 13.55 -11.93 -17.24
N LEU A 219 14.86 -11.71 -17.14
CA LEU A 219 15.77 -11.56 -18.28
C LEU A 219 16.02 -12.89 -19.03
N ASP A 220 15.94 -14.03 -18.36
CA ASP A 220 16.09 -15.36 -18.97
C ASP A 220 14.85 -15.80 -19.76
N THR A 221 13.77 -15.03 -19.71
CA THR A 221 12.58 -15.25 -20.54
C THR A 221 12.91 -14.90 -21.99
N GLY A 222 12.78 -15.85 -22.90
CA GLY A 222 13.32 -15.78 -24.26
C GLY A 222 12.86 -14.61 -25.14
N ASP A 223 11.74 -13.95 -24.77
CA ASP A 223 11.17 -12.80 -25.48
C ASP A 223 11.49 -11.46 -24.78
N VAL A 224 12.17 -11.47 -23.65
CA VAL A 224 12.59 -10.28 -22.91
C VAL A 224 13.97 -9.85 -23.40
N ALA A 225 14.10 -8.58 -23.76
CA ALA A 225 15.38 -7.97 -24.11
C ALA A 225 15.75 -6.89 -23.11
N VAL A 226 17.05 -6.70 -22.85
CA VAL A 226 17.53 -5.56 -22.07
C VAL A 226 17.53 -4.33 -22.97
N LEU A 227 16.67 -3.36 -22.65
CA LEU A 227 16.64 -2.05 -23.31
C LEU A 227 17.77 -1.16 -22.81
N ALA A 228 17.95 -1.12 -21.48
CA ALA A 228 18.97 -0.28 -20.83
C ALA A 228 19.45 -0.91 -19.53
N GLN A 229 20.72 -0.69 -19.25
CA GLN A 229 21.33 -1.09 -17.98
C GLN A 229 22.42 -0.07 -17.62
N SER A 230 22.61 0.20 -16.32
CA SER A 230 23.75 1.00 -15.86
C SER A 230 25.07 0.47 -16.44
N LYS A 231 25.91 1.38 -16.93
CA LYS A 231 27.26 1.04 -17.41
C LYS A 231 28.25 0.68 -16.30
N LYS A 232 27.93 1.04 -15.06
CA LYS A 232 28.69 0.65 -13.89
C LYS A 232 28.15 -0.68 -13.36
N GLU A 233 29.04 -1.63 -13.15
CA GLU A 233 28.69 -2.91 -12.55
C GLU A 233 28.29 -2.73 -11.08
N ALA A 234 27.27 -3.49 -10.65
CA ALA A 234 26.86 -3.51 -9.27
C ALA A 234 27.85 -4.31 -8.42
N ALA A 235 28.29 -3.75 -7.30
CA ALA A 235 29.02 -4.48 -6.29
C ALA A 235 28.07 -5.39 -5.46
N ILE A 236 28.66 -6.18 -4.55
CA ILE A 236 27.90 -7.00 -3.62
C ILE A 236 26.86 -6.15 -2.88
N LEU A 237 25.64 -6.61 -2.77
CA LEU A 237 24.50 -5.94 -2.17
C LEU A 237 24.02 -4.67 -2.89
N GLN A 238 24.46 -4.41 -4.10
CA GLN A 238 23.95 -3.29 -4.91
C GLN A 238 22.93 -3.77 -5.95
N GLY A 239 21.93 -2.94 -6.20
CA GLY A 239 20.96 -3.16 -7.28
C GLY A 239 21.46 -2.54 -8.59
N GLN A 240 21.48 -3.33 -9.67
CA GLN A 240 21.82 -2.87 -11.02
C GLN A 240 20.60 -2.22 -11.67
N PRO A 241 20.56 -0.90 -11.90
CA PRO A 241 19.48 -0.26 -12.63
C PRO A 241 19.30 -0.88 -14.01
N THR A 242 18.08 -1.40 -14.27
CA THR A 242 17.79 -2.17 -15.49
C THR A 242 16.40 -1.84 -16.02
N VAL A 243 16.29 -1.58 -17.31
CA VAL A 243 15.04 -1.55 -18.06
C VAL A 243 15.05 -2.71 -19.04
N ALA A 244 14.09 -3.59 -18.92
CA ALA A 244 13.84 -4.63 -19.91
C ALA A 244 12.65 -4.24 -20.80
N THR A 245 12.52 -4.88 -21.95
CA THR A 245 11.40 -4.68 -22.87
C THR A 245 10.85 -6.01 -23.37
N ILE A 246 9.54 -6.04 -23.63
CA ILE A 246 8.83 -7.19 -24.19
C ILE A 246 7.61 -6.70 -25.00
N LYS A 247 7.17 -7.49 -25.99
CA LYS A 247 5.89 -7.24 -26.67
C LYS A 247 4.71 -7.71 -25.84
N ALA A 248 3.59 -7.00 -25.88
CA ALA A 248 2.39 -7.32 -25.12
C ALA A 248 1.88 -8.74 -25.35
N ALA A 249 1.88 -9.23 -26.60
CA ALA A 249 1.45 -10.58 -26.93
C ALA A 249 2.26 -11.67 -26.22
N HIS A 250 3.58 -11.47 -26.03
CA HIS A 250 4.44 -12.41 -25.31
C HIS A 250 4.27 -12.27 -23.79
N TRP A 251 4.20 -11.03 -23.27
CA TRP A 251 4.00 -10.79 -21.85
C TRP A 251 2.71 -11.43 -21.32
N LEU A 252 1.63 -11.39 -22.10
CA LEU A 252 0.34 -12.01 -21.73
C LEU A 252 0.42 -13.53 -21.57
N GLN A 253 1.43 -14.17 -22.17
CA GLN A 253 1.67 -15.61 -22.08
C GLN A 253 2.63 -15.98 -20.95
N GLN A 254 3.21 -15.01 -20.23
CA GLN A 254 4.27 -15.18 -19.23
C GLN A 254 3.84 -14.67 -17.84
N PRO A 255 2.97 -15.39 -17.11
CA PRO A 255 2.43 -14.91 -15.82
C PRO A 255 3.48 -14.56 -14.76
N HIS A 256 4.68 -15.16 -14.83
CA HIS A 256 5.77 -14.85 -13.90
C HIS A 256 6.34 -13.43 -14.09
N LEU A 257 6.17 -12.80 -15.27
CA LEU A 257 6.55 -11.42 -15.53
C LEU A 257 5.54 -10.39 -14.96
N HIS A 258 4.40 -10.87 -14.44
CA HIS A 258 3.41 -10.01 -13.75
C HIS A 258 3.82 -9.73 -12.31
N GLN A 259 4.83 -10.43 -11.79
CA GLN A 259 5.29 -10.30 -10.40
C GLN A 259 6.22 -9.11 -10.22
N GLU A 260 6.19 -8.56 -9.01
CA GLU A 260 7.10 -7.48 -8.62
C GLU A 260 8.56 -7.94 -8.57
N VAL A 261 9.44 -7.18 -9.22
CA VAL A 261 10.90 -7.25 -9.02
C VAL A 261 11.28 -6.09 -8.12
N PHE A 262 11.42 -6.34 -6.82
CA PHE A 262 11.66 -5.32 -5.80
C PHE A 262 13.11 -4.84 -5.81
N GLY A 263 13.35 -3.69 -6.45
CA GLY A 263 14.66 -3.11 -6.71
C GLY A 263 14.63 -2.23 -7.96
N PRO A 264 15.79 -1.72 -8.45
CA PRO A 264 15.87 -0.78 -9.55
C PRO A 264 15.67 -1.45 -10.93
N TYR A 265 14.51 -2.03 -11.14
CA TYR A 265 14.08 -2.72 -12.36
C TYR A 265 12.70 -2.23 -12.79
N THR A 266 12.53 -2.06 -14.09
CA THR A 266 11.21 -1.84 -14.73
C THR A 266 11.14 -2.58 -16.06
N LEU A 267 9.93 -3.00 -16.45
CA LEU A 267 9.66 -3.71 -17.70
C LEU A 267 8.79 -2.84 -18.60
N LEU A 268 9.28 -2.51 -19.78
CA LEU A 268 8.53 -1.81 -20.81
C LEU A 268 7.79 -2.81 -21.70
N ILE A 269 6.47 -2.71 -21.75
CA ILE A 269 5.58 -3.53 -22.57
C ILE A 269 5.13 -2.71 -23.77
N SER A 270 5.52 -3.11 -24.97
CA SER A 270 5.07 -2.47 -26.21
C SER A 270 3.83 -3.16 -26.77
N CYS A 271 2.76 -2.39 -26.99
CA CYS A 271 1.48 -2.82 -27.54
C CYS A 271 1.35 -2.33 -28.98
N VAL A 272 0.92 -3.18 -29.91
CA VAL A 272 0.73 -2.81 -31.33
C VAL A 272 -0.50 -1.91 -31.51
N ASN A 273 -1.51 -2.07 -30.63
CA ASN A 273 -2.78 -1.35 -30.69
C ASN A 273 -3.44 -1.24 -29.31
N LEU A 274 -4.57 -0.53 -29.26
CA LEU A 274 -5.35 -0.36 -28.02
C LEU A 274 -5.87 -1.70 -27.46
N GLU A 275 -6.23 -2.63 -28.32
CA GLU A 275 -6.77 -3.93 -27.89
C GLU A 275 -5.74 -4.71 -27.05
N GLU A 276 -4.49 -4.75 -27.51
CA GLU A 276 -3.39 -5.32 -26.72
C GLU A 276 -3.14 -4.57 -25.41
N MET A 277 -3.14 -3.21 -25.44
CA MET A 277 -2.99 -2.41 -24.23
C MET A 277 -4.11 -2.69 -23.22
N MET A 278 -5.35 -2.81 -23.69
CA MET A 278 -6.51 -3.19 -22.88
C MET A 278 -6.39 -4.63 -22.34
N ALA A 279 -5.83 -5.57 -23.13
CA ALA A 279 -5.58 -6.92 -22.66
C ALA A 279 -4.54 -6.93 -21.53
N VAL A 280 -3.45 -6.17 -21.68
CA VAL A 280 -2.44 -5.99 -20.61
C VAL A 280 -3.08 -5.37 -19.38
N ALA A 281 -3.87 -4.29 -19.53
CA ALA A 281 -4.56 -3.64 -18.40
C ALA A 281 -5.49 -4.61 -17.64
N ARG A 282 -6.23 -5.45 -18.37
CA ARG A 282 -7.10 -6.46 -17.76
C ARG A 282 -6.32 -7.57 -17.05
N ALA A 283 -5.16 -7.96 -17.60
CA ALA A 283 -4.30 -9.01 -17.04
C ALA A 283 -3.49 -8.57 -15.81
N THR A 284 -3.34 -7.25 -15.58
CA THR A 284 -2.73 -6.79 -14.33
C THR A 284 -3.65 -7.09 -13.15
N ASP A 285 -3.06 -7.56 -12.06
CA ASP A 285 -3.75 -7.74 -10.77
C ASP A 285 -4.10 -6.40 -10.11
N GLY A 286 -4.63 -6.41 -8.89
CA GLY A 286 -4.84 -5.22 -8.08
C GLY A 286 -3.52 -4.54 -7.70
N GLN A 287 -3.50 -3.20 -7.74
CA GLN A 287 -2.32 -2.36 -7.58
C GLN A 287 -2.51 -1.30 -6.50
N LEU A 288 -1.43 -0.83 -5.88
CA LEU A 288 -1.47 0.36 -5.03
C LEU A 288 -1.74 1.60 -5.88
N THR A 289 -1.03 1.71 -7.00
CA THR A 289 -1.18 2.85 -7.92
C THR A 289 -1.25 2.38 -9.37
N THR A 290 -1.98 3.14 -10.19
CA THR A 290 -1.86 3.11 -11.65
C THR A 290 -1.70 4.54 -12.13
N THR A 291 -0.76 4.76 -13.04
CA THR A 291 -0.52 6.08 -13.66
C THR A 291 -0.92 6.06 -15.12
N ILE A 292 -1.53 7.13 -15.58
CA ILE A 292 -1.76 7.40 -17.00
C ILE A 292 -1.02 8.68 -17.36
N LEU A 293 -0.12 8.62 -18.32
CA LEU A 293 0.52 9.78 -18.92
C LEU A 293 -0.23 10.08 -20.24
N ALA A 294 -0.98 11.18 -20.24
CA ALA A 294 -1.96 11.48 -21.29
C ALA A 294 -2.14 12.98 -21.51
N THR A 295 -2.45 13.38 -22.73
CA THR A 295 -3.07 14.67 -23.05
C THR A 295 -4.59 14.61 -22.84
N GLU A 296 -5.30 15.75 -22.96
CA GLU A 296 -6.77 15.74 -22.94
C GLU A 296 -7.33 14.94 -24.11
N GLU A 297 -6.72 15.04 -25.29
CA GLU A 297 -7.11 14.30 -26.48
C GLU A 297 -6.90 12.79 -26.28
N ASP A 298 -5.80 12.38 -25.66
CA ASP A 298 -5.58 10.98 -25.31
C ASP A 298 -6.70 10.46 -24.39
N LEU A 299 -7.09 11.22 -23.36
CA LEU A 299 -8.17 10.81 -22.45
C LEU A 299 -9.52 10.70 -23.16
N GLN A 300 -9.80 11.60 -24.11
CA GLN A 300 -11.00 11.53 -24.93
C GLN A 300 -10.99 10.33 -25.90
N GLN A 301 -9.83 9.98 -26.41
CA GLN A 301 -9.65 8.86 -27.35
C GLN A 301 -9.68 7.50 -26.65
N TYR A 302 -9.20 7.41 -25.41
CA TYR A 302 -9.02 6.15 -24.69
C TYR A 302 -9.83 6.04 -23.37
N PRO A 303 -11.13 6.41 -23.30
CA PRO A 303 -11.91 6.41 -22.07
C PRO A 303 -12.05 5.00 -21.47
N SER A 304 -12.11 3.97 -22.31
CA SER A 304 -12.22 2.58 -21.86
C SER A 304 -10.97 2.10 -21.08
N LEU A 305 -9.80 2.65 -21.37
CA LEU A 305 -8.59 2.37 -20.61
C LEU A 305 -8.71 2.94 -19.19
N VAL A 306 -9.15 4.20 -19.06
CA VAL A 306 -9.39 4.83 -17.75
C VAL A 306 -10.39 4.02 -16.93
N ASP A 307 -11.49 3.59 -17.55
CA ASP A 307 -12.52 2.76 -16.90
C ASP A 307 -11.98 1.39 -16.43
N CYS A 308 -11.12 0.77 -17.23
CA CYS A 308 -10.49 -0.50 -16.86
C CYS A 308 -9.52 -0.35 -15.68
N VAL A 309 -8.62 0.64 -15.72
CA VAL A 309 -7.54 0.73 -14.74
C VAL A 309 -7.99 1.29 -13.40
N LYS A 310 -9.07 2.10 -13.34
CA LYS A 310 -9.63 2.60 -12.07
C LYS A 310 -10.12 1.48 -11.16
N GLU A 311 -10.54 0.34 -11.71
CA GLU A 311 -10.96 -0.83 -10.94
C GLU A 311 -9.77 -1.64 -10.39
N LYS A 312 -8.56 -1.35 -10.88
CA LYS A 312 -7.35 -2.11 -10.57
C LYS A 312 -6.46 -1.45 -9.51
N CYS A 313 -6.73 -0.22 -9.07
CA CYS A 313 -5.82 0.49 -8.18
C CYS A 313 -6.55 1.25 -7.06
N GLY A 314 -5.82 1.54 -6.00
CA GLY A 314 -6.28 2.42 -4.95
C GLY A 314 -6.08 3.90 -5.26
N ARG A 315 -5.02 4.23 -6.02
CA ARG A 315 -4.69 5.59 -6.43
C ARG A 315 -4.45 5.65 -7.94
N LEU A 316 -5.32 6.36 -8.63
CA LEU A 316 -5.17 6.64 -10.05
C LEU A 316 -4.49 8.00 -10.24
N ILE A 317 -3.38 8.03 -10.96
CA ILE A 317 -2.52 9.21 -11.14
C ILE A 317 -2.56 9.64 -12.60
N LEU A 318 -2.76 10.92 -12.84
CA LEU A 318 -2.63 11.53 -14.15
C LEU A 318 -1.38 12.41 -14.21
N ASN A 319 -0.52 12.19 -15.21
CA ASN A 319 0.66 12.99 -15.48
C ASN A 319 1.54 13.24 -14.25
N GLY A 320 1.89 12.15 -13.57
CA GLY A 320 2.77 12.14 -12.40
C GLY A 320 3.51 10.82 -12.24
N VAL A 321 4.51 10.78 -11.38
CA VAL A 321 5.20 9.54 -11.02
C VAL A 321 4.56 8.93 -9.77
N PRO A 322 4.48 7.60 -9.66
CA PRO A 322 3.77 6.96 -8.55
C PRO A 322 4.53 6.99 -7.23
N THR A 323 5.84 7.17 -7.23
CA THR A 323 6.67 7.21 -6.03
C THR A 323 6.34 8.42 -5.17
N GLY A 324 6.19 8.18 -3.87
CA GLY A 324 5.81 9.19 -2.89
C GLY A 324 4.33 9.13 -2.49
N VAL A 325 4.07 9.51 -1.24
CA VAL A 325 2.73 9.51 -0.63
C VAL A 325 2.56 10.81 0.16
N GLU A 326 1.48 11.53 -0.11
CA GLU A 326 1.07 12.68 0.71
C GLU A 326 0.20 12.17 1.88
N VAL A 327 0.47 12.64 3.10
CA VAL A 327 -0.33 12.25 4.27
C VAL A 327 -1.47 13.24 4.44
N CYS A 328 -2.62 12.92 3.88
CA CYS A 328 -3.82 13.75 3.98
C CYS A 328 -5.09 12.89 3.98
N LYS A 329 -6.23 13.51 4.27
CA LYS A 329 -7.52 12.82 4.37
C LYS A 329 -7.99 12.21 3.05
N ALA A 330 -7.62 12.79 1.92
CA ALA A 330 -7.98 12.32 0.59
C ALA A 330 -7.06 11.22 0.04
N MET A 331 -5.96 10.90 0.75
CA MET A 331 -5.01 9.88 0.30
C MET A 331 -5.59 8.48 0.50
N GLN A 332 -5.55 7.69 -0.57
CA GLN A 332 -5.77 6.25 -0.51
C GLN A 332 -4.46 5.53 -0.82
N HIS A 333 -3.82 4.99 0.19
CA HIS A 333 -2.66 4.10 0.07
C HIS A 333 -3.08 2.69 0.42
N GLY A 334 -3.50 1.99 -0.59
CA GLY A 334 -4.11 0.66 -0.58
C GLY A 334 -4.51 0.30 -2.00
N GLY A 335 -5.36 -0.71 -2.18
CA GLY A 335 -5.84 -1.12 -3.50
C GLY A 335 -6.46 -2.51 -3.47
N PRO A 336 -7.03 -2.97 -4.60
CA PRO A 336 -7.58 -4.32 -4.72
C PRO A 336 -6.51 -5.40 -4.49
N PHE A 337 -6.95 -6.60 -4.10
CA PHE A 337 -6.05 -7.75 -3.98
C PHE A 337 -5.31 -8.01 -5.33
N PRO A 338 -3.99 -8.29 -5.33
CA PRO A 338 -3.13 -8.60 -4.17
C PRO A 338 -2.39 -7.41 -3.55
N ALA A 339 -2.67 -6.16 -3.97
CA ALA A 339 -2.02 -5.00 -3.36
C ALA A 339 -2.34 -4.89 -1.86
N THR A 340 -3.59 -5.14 -1.48
CA THR A 340 -4.00 -5.26 -0.09
C THR A 340 -4.98 -6.42 0.14
N THR A 341 -5.14 -6.81 1.39
CA THR A 341 -6.17 -7.81 1.79
C THR A 341 -7.56 -7.22 1.91
N ASP A 342 -7.70 -5.89 2.03
CA ASP A 342 -8.98 -5.20 2.12
C ASP A 342 -8.92 -3.83 1.42
N PRO A 343 -9.51 -3.69 0.22
CA PRO A 343 -9.44 -2.46 -0.58
C PRO A 343 -10.25 -1.29 -0.01
N ARG A 344 -11.08 -1.51 1.00
CA ARG A 344 -11.93 -0.48 1.62
C ARG A 344 -11.13 0.50 2.48
N PHE A 345 -9.89 0.13 2.86
CA PHE A 345 -9.07 0.88 3.77
C PHE A 345 -7.70 1.20 3.17
N GLY A 346 -7.16 2.36 3.56
CA GLY A 346 -5.78 2.74 3.27
C GLY A 346 -4.90 2.62 4.51
N ALA A 347 -3.59 2.47 4.30
CA ALA A 347 -2.59 2.44 5.37
C ALA A 347 -2.13 3.84 5.81
N VAL A 348 -2.51 4.89 5.09
CA VAL A 348 -2.07 6.27 5.28
C VAL A 348 -3.26 7.21 5.44
N GLY A 349 -3.08 8.27 6.21
CA GLY A 349 -4.10 9.28 6.47
C GLY A 349 -4.99 8.97 7.68
N GLU A 350 -5.87 9.90 8.02
CA GLU A 350 -6.72 9.82 9.21
C GLU A 350 -7.65 8.60 9.20
N ASP A 351 -8.13 8.22 8.03
CA ASP A 351 -9.05 7.11 7.86
C ASP A 351 -8.42 5.72 8.12
N ALA A 352 -7.09 5.65 8.22
CA ALA A 352 -6.36 4.42 8.52
C ALA A 352 -6.77 3.80 9.88
N LEU A 353 -7.19 4.62 10.84
CA LEU A 353 -7.67 4.13 12.15
C LEU A 353 -8.94 3.26 12.04
N LYS A 354 -9.78 3.46 11.02
CA LYS A 354 -11.03 2.71 10.81
C LYS A 354 -10.79 1.21 10.62
N ARG A 355 -9.59 0.81 10.19
CA ARG A 355 -9.18 -0.59 10.10
C ARG A 355 -9.26 -1.32 11.44
N PHE A 356 -8.98 -0.63 12.53
CA PHE A 356 -8.87 -1.18 13.87
C PHE A 356 -10.08 -0.89 14.77
N ALA A 357 -11.17 -0.41 14.18
CA ALA A 357 -12.41 -0.10 14.87
C ALA A 357 -13.61 -0.82 14.22
N ARG A 358 -14.64 -1.06 15.01
CA ARG A 358 -15.91 -1.61 14.53
C ARG A 358 -17.08 -0.79 15.03
N PRO A 359 -18.19 -0.74 14.30
CA PRO A 359 -19.41 -0.09 14.79
C PRO A 359 -20.04 -0.89 15.93
N LEU A 360 -20.56 -0.15 16.93
CA LEU A 360 -21.41 -0.67 17.98
C LEU A 360 -22.67 0.20 18.08
N CYS A 361 -23.84 -0.40 18.06
CA CYS A 361 -25.12 0.28 18.21
C CYS A 361 -25.69 0.02 19.60
N TYR A 362 -26.09 1.10 20.28
CA TYR A 362 -26.86 1.09 21.53
C TYR A 362 -28.33 1.34 21.20
N GLN A 363 -29.19 0.41 21.55
CA GLN A 363 -30.62 0.52 21.33
C GLN A 363 -31.35 0.68 22.67
N ASN A 364 -32.10 1.76 22.87
CA ASN A 364 -32.90 2.07 24.05
C ASN A 364 -32.10 2.06 25.38
N TRP A 365 -30.82 2.41 25.34
CA TRP A 365 -29.99 2.52 26.53
C TRP A 365 -30.32 3.83 27.30
N PRO A 366 -30.41 3.78 28.65
CA PRO A 366 -30.52 4.98 29.47
C PRO A 366 -29.33 5.91 29.25
N ASN A 367 -29.59 7.22 29.15
CA ASN A 367 -28.56 8.21 28.83
C ASN A 367 -27.33 8.17 29.74
N GLN A 368 -27.55 7.97 31.05
CA GLN A 368 -26.46 7.92 32.06
C GLN A 368 -25.52 6.71 31.93
N TRP A 369 -25.92 5.65 31.20
CA TRP A 369 -25.11 4.45 30.95
C TRP A 369 -24.47 4.43 29.57
N LEU A 370 -24.69 5.48 28.78
CA LEU A 370 -24.02 5.65 27.50
C LEU A 370 -22.61 6.21 27.68
N PRO A 371 -21.66 5.85 26.80
CA PRO A 371 -20.37 6.53 26.76
C PRO A 371 -20.56 8.02 26.49
N ALA A 372 -19.63 8.87 26.99
CA ALA A 372 -19.73 10.32 26.93
C ALA A 372 -19.96 10.86 25.51
N GLU A 373 -19.43 10.19 24.50
CA GLU A 373 -19.59 10.51 23.08
C GLU A 373 -21.07 10.45 22.63
N LEU A 374 -21.87 9.64 23.29
CA LEU A 374 -23.27 9.37 22.91
C LEU A 374 -24.31 9.97 23.86
N GLN A 375 -23.89 10.57 24.98
CA GLN A 375 -24.82 11.21 25.93
C GLN A 375 -25.50 12.43 25.33
N ASP A 376 -26.75 12.68 25.73
CA ASP A 376 -27.56 13.79 25.18
C ASP A 376 -26.88 15.15 25.32
N GLU A 377 -26.25 15.40 26.45
CA GLU A 377 -25.64 16.68 26.81
C GLU A 377 -24.37 17.01 26.01
N ASN A 378 -23.80 16.02 25.30
CA ASN A 378 -22.52 16.15 24.60
C ASN A 378 -21.39 16.69 25.51
N PRO A 379 -21.05 16.02 26.62
CA PRO A 379 -20.10 16.54 27.59
C PRO A 379 -18.68 16.74 27.02
N LEU A 380 -18.35 16.07 25.93
CA LEU A 380 -17.06 16.21 25.23
C LEU A 380 -17.07 17.35 24.18
N GLN A 381 -18.22 17.99 23.93
CA GLN A 381 -18.39 19.07 22.95
C GLN A 381 -17.89 18.67 21.53
N ILE A 382 -18.05 17.40 21.17
CA ILE A 382 -17.62 16.89 19.87
C ILE A 382 -18.69 17.06 18.80
N TYR A 383 -18.28 17.14 17.53
CA TYR A 383 -19.21 17.06 16.42
C TYR A 383 -19.74 15.63 16.29
N ARG A 384 -21.06 15.52 16.16
CA ARG A 384 -21.76 14.24 15.96
C ARG A 384 -22.97 14.43 15.05
N THR A 385 -23.39 13.36 14.40
CA THR A 385 -24.60 13.39 13.59
C THR A 385 -25.79 12.99 14.43
N VAL A 386 -26.77 13.87 14.57
CA VAL A 386 -28.03 13.64 15.27
C VAL A 386 -29.17 13.76 14.28
N ASN A 387 -29.94 12.69 14.08
CA ASN A 387 -31.03 12.61 13.11
C ASN A 387 -30.67 13.06 11.67
N GLY A 388 -29.41 12.79 11.26
CA GLY A 388 -28.91 13.17 9.95
C GLY A 388 -28.19 14.52 9.88
N GLU A 389 -28.25 15.33 10.94
CA GLU A 389 -27.63 16.66 11.01
C GLU A 389 -26.33 16.64 11.81
N LEU A 390 -25.27 17.25 11.27
CA LEU A 390 -23.99 17.42 11.97
C LEU A 390 -24.10 18.57 12.98
N THR A 391 -23.87 18.29 14.26
CA THR A 391 -24.04 19.27 15.33
C THR A 391 -23.09 19.03 16.51
N GLN A 392 -22.76 20.08 17.25
CA GLN A 392 -22.16 20.05 18.59
C GLN A 392 -23.19 20.23 19.71
N SER A 393 -24.44 20.55 19.38
CA SER A 393 -25.48 20.81 20.37
C SER A 393 -25.89 19.54 21.13
N ALA A 394 -26.49 19.71 22.29
CA ALA A 394 -27.14 18.66 23.02
C ALA A 394 -28.27 18.04 22.18
N ALA A 395 -28.39 16.73 22.26
CA ALA A 395 -29.45 15.98 21.57
C ALA A 395 -30.57 15.67 22.54
N PHE A 396 -31.39 16.65 22.84
CA PHE A 396 -32.61 16.35 23.60
C PHE A 396 -33.62 15.62 22.73
N ALA A 397 -34.06 14.45 23.18
CA ALA A 397 -35.10 13.75 22.50
C ALA A 397 -36.33 14.64 22.30
N ARG A 398 -36.58 15.05 21.06
CA ARG A 398 -37.88 15.53 20.64
C ARG A 398 -38.76 14.32 20.41
N PHE A 399 -39.44 13.86 21.42
CA PHE A 399 -40.52 12.87 21.33
C PHE A 399 -41.76 13.53 20.76
#